data_44a4d41e4340722c7092f975be1fed46
#
_entry.id   44a4d41e4340722c7092f975be1fed46
#
_cell.length_a   1.000
_cell.length_b   1.000
_cell.length_c   1.000
_cell.angle_alpha   90.00
_cell.angle_beta   90.00
_cell.angle_gamma   90.00
#
_symmetry.space_group_name_H-M   'P 1'
#
loop_
_entity.id
_entity.type
_entity.pdbx_description
1 polymer ?
#
loop_
_entity_poly.entity_id
_entity_poly.type
_entity_poly.pdbx_seq_one_letter_code
_entity_poly.pdbx_strand_id
1 'polypeptide(L)'
;MTPELITSAQNPKLKRLLALQEKSRLRRSEGVFVVEGRRELEHCLAAGFEVESLFICPELYNCHSERSEGISTFHVSKEPYSKVAYRGSTEGIIAEVKAKYLTLDDLALKENPLVMVLEGVEKPGNLGAVLRSADAAGADAVIICDPLTDLYNPNLIRASIGAVFTVPVVCCSSEDAIAFLKARGIRILTAQLQDSSPYYDVDMTCGTALVMGTEATGLTPVWRIAADAHILIPMLGRLDSLNVSVSAAILLYEAVRQRQ
;
A
#
# COMPACT_ATOMS: atom_id res chain seq x y z
N MET A 1 30.65 -10.29 -13.47
CA MET A 1 30.38 -9.99 -14.91
C MET A 1 30.10 -8.51 -15.03
N THR A 2 30.60 -7.86 -16.09
CA THR A 2 30.29 -6.45 -16.37
C THR A 2 28.81 -6.35 -16.75
N PRO A 3 28.00 -5.45 -16.16
CA PRO A 3 26.60 -5.27 -16.52
C PRO A 3 26.41 -4.94 -18.00
N GLU A 4 25.36 -5.49 -18.62
CA GLU A 4 25.00 -5.16 -19.99
C GLU A 4 24.57 -3.69 -20.07
N LEU A 5 25.12 -2.94 -21.06
CA LEU A 5 24.76 -1.55 -21.29
C LEU A 5 23.61 -1.43 -22.30
N ILE A 6 22.50 -0.84 -21.91
CA ILE A 6 21.33 -0.55 -22.72
C ILE A 6 21.36 0.92 -23.16
N THR A 7 21.48 1.15 -24.47
CA THR A 7 21.56 2.50 -25.06
C THR A 7 20.32 2.88 -25.88
N SER A 8 19.35 1.97 -26.05
CA SER A 8 18.17 2.20 -26.83
C SER A 8 16.89 1.95 -26.03
N ALA A 9 15.96 2.90 -26.05
CA ALA A 9 14.62 2.73 -25.48
C ALA A 9 13.77 1.62 -26.17
N GLN A 10 14.21 1.17 -27.37
CA GLN A 10 13.55 0.06 -28.07
C GLN A 10 14.01 -1.32 -27.57
N ASN A 11 14.93 -1.38 -26.61
CA ASN A 11 15.38 -2.63 -25.99
C ASN A 11 14.18 -3.39 -25.40
N PRO A 12 14.03 -4.70 -25.67
CA PRO A 12 12.91 -5.51 -25.17
C PRO A 12 12.73 -5.47 -23.66
N LYS A 13 13.85 -5.39 -22.90
CA LYS A 13 13.81 -5.31 -21.42
C LYS A 13 13.17 -4.01 -20.95
N LEU A 14 13.49 -2.87 -21.57
CA LEU A 14 12.86 -1.59 -21.23
C LEU A 14 11.39 -1.53 -21.66
N LYS A 15 11.02 -2.17 -22.77
CA LYS A 15 9.61 -2.30 -23.18
C LYS A 15 8.81 -3.16 -22.18
N ARG A 16 9.39 -4.24 -21.67
CA ARG A 16 8.78 -5.05 -20.63
C ARG A 16 8.60 -4.24 -19.35
N LEU A 17 9.63 -3.51 -18.93
CA LEU A 17 9.59 -2.63 -17.76
C LEU A 17 8.44 -1.62 -17.84
N LEU A 18 8.30 -0.90 -18.96
CA LEU A 18 7.17 0.00 -19.22
C LEU A 18 5.83 -0.72 -19.18
N ALA A 19 5.74 -1.90 -19.81
CA ALA A 19 4.49 -2.67 -19.81
C ALA A 19 4.10 -3.12 -18.38
N LEU A 20 5.05 -3.48 -17.53
CA LEU A 20 4.82 -3.79 -16.11
C LEU A 20 4.38 -2.54 -15.31
N GLN A 21 4.89 -1.35 -15.63
CA GLN A 21 4.42 -0.12 -14.99
C GLN A 21 2.97 0.20 -15.36
N GLU A 22 2.57 0.00 -16.62
CA GLU A 22 1.26 0.42 -17.14
C GLU A 22 0.15 -0.63 -16.90
N LYS A 23 0.46 -1.94 -17.03
CA LYS A 23 -0.54 -3.01 -17.16
C LYS A 23 -0.65 -3.87 -15.91
N SER A 24 -1.68 -3.65 -15.09
CA SER A 24 -1.97 -4.47 -13.91
C SER A 24 -2.16 -5.96 -14.24
N ARG A 25 -2.77 -6.27 -15.40
CA ARG A 25 -2.94 -7.64 -15.86
C ARG A 25 -1.60 -8.35 -16.08
N LEU A 26 -0.61 -7.64 -16.63
CA LEU A 26 0.72 -8.19 -16.86
C LEU A 26 1.43 -8.47 -15.52
N ARG A 27 1.40 -7.51 -14.58
CA ARG A 27 1.97 -7.71 -13.23
C ARG A 27 1.40 -8.94 -12.56
N ARG A 28 0.07 -9.11 -12.61
CA ARG A 28 -0.59 -10.28 -12.02
C ARG A 28 -0.26 -11.59 -12.72
N SER A 29 -0.19 -11.60 -14.05
CA SER A 29 0.09 -12.83 -14.80
C SER A 29 1.55 -13.28 -14.69
N GLU A 30 2.50 -12.35 -14.57
CA GLU A 30 3.92 -12.64 -14.40
C GLU A 30 4.34 -12.76 -12.93
N GLY A 31 3.51 -12.27 -12.00
CA GLY A 31 3.87 -12.21 -10.58
C GLY A 31 5.02 -11.24 -10.31
N VAL A 32 5.17 -10.19 -11.15
CA VAL A 32 6.28 -9.24 -11.10
C VAL A 32 5.76 -7.81 -11.16
N PHE A 33 6.35 -6.92 -10.41
CA PHE A 33 6.05 -5.49 -10.40
C PHE A 33 7.30 -4.64 -10.44
N VAL A 34 7.13 -3.33 -10.55
CA VAL A 34 8.24 -2.38 -10.69
C VAL A 34 8.32 -1.49 -9.45
N VAL A 35 9.51 -1.40 -8.90
CA VAL A 35 9.88 -0.46 -7.84
C VAL A 35 10.85 0.57 -8.42
N GLU A 36 10.53 1.84 -8.25
CA GLU A 36 11.35 2.96 -8.70
C GLU A 36 11.74 3.82 -7.49
N GLY A 37 13.03 4.09 -7.38
CA GLY A 37 13.59 4.87 -6.29
C GLY A 37 14.34 4.01 -5.28
N ARG A 38 15.36 4.62 -4.69
CA ARG A 38 16.27 3.93 -3.76
C ARG A 38 15.57 3.58 -2.46
N ARG A 39 14.83 4.53 -1.88
CA ARG A 39 14.14 4.33 -0.60
C ARG A 39 13.09 3.25 -0.68
N GLU A 40 12.24 3.28 -1.71
CA GLU A 40 11.22 2.26 -1.95
C GLU A 40 11.84 0.88 -2.14
N LEU A 41 12.97 0.80 -2.85
CA LEU A 41 13.71 -0.45 -3.03
C LEU A 41 14.35 -0.95 -1.72
N GLU A 42 14.92 -0.06 -0.90
CA GLU A 42 15.46 -0.41 0.41
C GLU A 42 14.38 -1.00 1.34
N HIS A 43 13.19 -0.40 1.39
CA HIS A 43 12.04 -0.93 2.15
C HIS A 43 11.58 -2.28 1.59
N CYS A 44 11.51 -2.42 0.28
CA CYS A 44 11.15 -3.65 -0.41
C CYS A 44 12.11 -4.80 -0.04
N LEU A 45 13.42 -4.56 -0.11
CA LEU A 45 14.46 -5.53 0.25
C LEU A 45 14.43 -5.88 1.75
N ALA A 46 14.25 -4.88 2.61
CA ALA A 46 14.15 -5.08 4.07
C ALA A 46 12.93 -5.94 4.44
N ALA A 47 11.85 -5.85 3.67
CA ALA A 47 10.64 -6.67 3.83
C ALA A 47 10.77 -8.08 3.20
N GLY A 48 11.94 -8.44 2.68
CA GLY A 48 12.23 -9.78 2.14
C GLY A 48 11.61 -10.05 0.77
N PHE A 49 11.39 -9.02 -0.03
CA PHE A 49 11.02 -9.20 -1.43
C PHE A 49 12.22 -9.60 -2.28
N GLU A 50 11.99 -10.45 -3.27
CA GLU A 50 13.02 -10.93 -4.19
C GLU A 50 13.10 -10.03 -5.43
N VAL A 51 14.27 -9.43 -5.67
CA VAL A 51 14.56 -8.63 -6.86
C VAL A 51 15.01 -9.55 -7.99
N GLU A 52 14.33 -9.50 -9.14
CA GLU A 52 14.70 -10.25 -10.35
C GLU A 52 15.77 -9.51 -11.16
N SER A 53 15.58 -8.21 -11.34
CA SER A 53 16.47 -7.40 -12.15
C SER A 53 16.57 -5.96 -11.67
N LEU A 54 17.73 -5.34 -11.91
CA LEU A 54 18.01 -3.94 -11.63
C LEU A 54 18.37 -3.20 -12.92
N PHE A 55 17.78 -2.04 -13.11
CA PHE A 55 18.09 -1.10 -14.17
C PHE A 55 18.70 0.15 -13.54
N ILE A 56 19.97 0.35 -13.76
CA ILE A 56 20.74 1.43 -13.12
C ILE A 56 21.20 2.40 -14.20
N CYS A 57 20.94 3.69 -13.99
CA CYS A 57 21.55 4.77 -14.75
C CYS A 57 22.78 5.27 -14.00
N PRO A 58 24.02 4.90 -14.38
CA PRO A 58 25.24 5.29 -13.64
C PRO A 58 25.46 6.80 -13.55
N GLU A 59 24.89 7.56 -14.49
CA GLU A 59 24.99 9.02 -14.51
C GLU A 59 24.11 9.70 -13.45
N LEU A 60 23.07 9.01 -12.93
CA LEU A 60 22.11 9.49 -11.95
C LEU A 60 22.25 8.79 -10.60
N TYR A 61 22.74 7.56 -10.59
CA TYR A 61 22.83 6.73 -9.39
C TYR A 61 24.23 6.87 -8.73
N ASN A 62 24.31 7.65 -7.67
CA ASN A 62 25.56 7.98 -6.96
C ASN A 62 25.88 7.02 -5.78
N CYS A 63 25.35 5.80 -5.77
CA CYS A 63 25.56 4.88 -4.67
C CYS A 63 26.37 3.65 -5.12
N HIS A 64 27.45 3.35 -4.39
CA HIS A 64 28.26 2.13 -4.54
C HIS A 64 27.76 1.04 -3.58
N SER A 65 26.45 0.67 -3.63
CA SER A 65 25.99 -0.43 -2.80
C SER A 65 26.27 -1.78 -3.48
N GLU A 66 27.09 -2.59 -2.85
CA GLU A 66 27.52 -3.93 -3.31
C GLU A 66 26.45 -5.02 -3.20
N ARG A 67 25.17 -4.66 -3.01
CA ARG A 67 24.07 -5.63 -2.79
C ARG A 67 23.48 -6.24 -4.07
N SER A 68 24.21 -6.25 -5.17
CA SER A 68 23.76 -6.84 -6.45
C SER A 68 24.30 -8.26 -6.71
N GLU A 69 24.93 -8.91 -5.74
CA GLU A 69 25.37 -10.29 -5.92
C GLU A 69 24.17 -11.21 -6.20
N GLY A 70 24.19 -11.85 -7.38
CA GLY A 70 23.15 -12.77 -7.83
C GLY A 70 21.96 -12.12 -8.55
N ILE A 71 21.85 -10.77 -8.61
CA ILE A 71 20.76 -10.07 -9.29
C ILE A 71 21.18 -9.66 -10.69
N SER A 72 20.33 -9.92 -11.69
CA SER A 72 20.54 -9.47 -13.08
C SER A 72 20.57 -7.95 -13.16
N THR A 73 21.74 -7.35 -13.34
CA THR A 73 21.90 -5.90 -13.36
C THR A 73 22.18 -5.40 -14.78
N PHE A 74 21.44 -4.37 -15.18
CA PHE A 74 21.55 -3.70 -16.48
C PHE A 74 21.92 -2.23 -16.26
N HIS A 75 22.95 -1.75 -16.97
CA HIS A 75 23.23 -0.33 -17.04
C HIS A 75 22.39 0.30 -18.17
N VAL A 76 21.75 1.41 -17.91
CA VAL A 76 20.89 2.11 -18.86
C VAL A 76 21.42 3.52 -19.03
N SER A 77 21.73 3.93 -20.25
CA SER A 77 22.15 5.31 -20.51
C SER A 77 21.02 6.30 -20.22
N LYS A 78 21.37 7.54 -19.92
CA LYS A 78 20.46 8.56 -19.39
C LYS A 78 19.21 8.80 -20.25
N GLU A 79 19.35 8.85 -21.58
CA GLU A 79 18.23 9.11 -22.48
C GLU A 79 17.16 8.00 -22.47
N PRO A 80 17.47 6.71 -22.69
CA PRO A 80 16.48 5.64 -22.55
C PRO A 80 15.98 5.47 -21.12
N TYR A 81 16.82 5.72 -20.09
CA TYR A 81 16.40 5.69 -18.70
C TYR A 81 15.30 6.73 -18.43
N SER A 82 15.45 7.96 -18.88
CA SER A 82 14.46 9.02 -18.70
C SER A 82 13.10 8.74 -19.36
N LYS A 83 13.08 7.84 -20.36
CA LYS A 83 11.82 7.41 -21.03
C LYS A 83 11.08 6.31 -20.27
N VAL A 84 11.78 5.53 -19.45
CA VAL A 84 11.19 4.46 -18.62
C VAL A 84 10.99 4.88 -17.17
N ALA A 85 11.68 5.91 -16.72
CA ALA A 85 11.46 6.51 -15.42
C ALA A 85 10.08 7.16 -15.37
N TYR A 86 9.27 6.77 -14.39
CA TYR A 86 7.86 7.17 -14.27
C TYR A 86 7.65 8.69 -14.15
N ARG A 87 8.63 9.40 -13.59
CA ARG A 87 8.69 10.88 -13.57
C ARG A 87 10.15 11.32 -13.43
N GLY A 88 10.75 11.84 -14.44
CA GLY A 88 12.10 12.42 -14.60
C GLY A 88 12.99 12.79 -13.41
N SER A 89 12.60 12.51 -12.18
CA SER A 89 13.33 12.74 -10.92
C SER A 89 13.57 11.43 -10.18
N THR A 90 14.13 10.44 -10.85
CA THR A 90 14.46 9.16 -10.22
C THR A 90 15.91 9.17 -9.78
N GLU A 91 16.18 8.51 -8.68
CA GLU A 91 17.53 8.35 -8.12
C GLU A 91 18.40 7.41 -8.96
N GLY A 92 18.06 7.20 -10.22
CA GLY A 92 18.83 6.41 -11.17
C GLY A 92 18.72 4.90 -11.00
N ILE A 93 17.71 4.39 -10.29
CA ILE A 93 17.49 2.96 -10.07
C ILE A 93 16.03 2.58 -10.23
N ILE A 94 15.80 1.49 -10.99
CA ILE A 94 14.49 0.84 -11.13
C ILE A 94 14.71 -0.67 -10.97
N ALA A 95 13.81 -1.36 -10.27
CA ALA A 95 13.87 -2.79 -10.04
C ALA A 95 12.61 -3.50 -10.55
N GLU A 96 12.76 -4.68 -11.11
CA GLU A 96 11.70 -5.67 -11.25
C GLU A 96 11.75 -6.61 -10.05
N VAL A 97 10.62 -6.78 -9.38
CA VAL A 97 10.51 -7.46 -8.09
C VAL A 97 9.40 -8.49 -8.14
N LYS A 98 9.62 -9.67 -7.57
CA LYS A 98 8.59 -10.71 -7.45
C LYS A 98 7.48 -10.28 -6.50
N ALA A 99 6.24 -10.41 -6.93
CA ALA A 99 5.08 -10.11 -6.11
C ALA A 99 4.92 -11.12 -4.97
N LYS A 100 4.59 -10.60 -3.78
CA LYS A 100 4.28 -11.40 -2.59
C LYS A 100 2.90 -10.98 -2.10
N TYR A 101 1.97 -11.91 -2.04
CA TYR A 101 0.62 -11.68 -1.55
C TYR A 101 0.44 -12.41 -0.22
N LEU A 102 0.05 -11.67 0.81
CA LEU A 102 -0.33 -12.22 2.10
C LEU A 102 -1.80 -12.61 2.08
N THR A 103 -2.13 -13.65 2.83
CA THR A 103 -3.49 -14.04 3.18
C THR A 103 -3.82 -13.59 4.60
N LEU A 104 -5.08 -13.66 5.01
CA LEU A 104 -5.49 -13.35 6.38
C LEU A 104 -4.78 -14.22 7.42
N ASP A 105 -4.47 -15.47 7.07
CA ASP A 105 -3.79 -16.43 7.97
C ASP A 105 -2.30 -16.11 8.15
N ASP A 106 -1.69 -15.36 7.23
CA ASP A 106 -0.30 -14.90 7.34
C ASP A 106 -0.12 -13.71 8.30
N LEU A 107 -1.23 -13.12 8.79
CA LEU A 107 -1.17 -11.95 9.67
C LEU A 107 -0.79 -12.33 11.10
N ALA A 108 0.39 -11.92 11.53
CA ALA A 108 0.86 -12.03 12.91
C ALA A 108 0.40 -10.81 13.74
N LEU A 109 -0.85 -10.85 14.22
CA LEU A 109 -1.45 -9.76 14.99
C LEU A 109 -1.06 -9.86 16.47
N LYS A 110 -0.90 -8.70 17.13
CA LYS A 110 -0.71 -8.57 18.59
C LYS A 110 -2.00 -8.95 19.33
N GLU A 111 -1.94 -8.98 20.65
CA GLU A 111 -3.10 -9.25 21.52
C GLU A 111 -4.23 -8.22 21.32
N ASN A 112 -3.88 -6.93 21.27
CA ASN A 112 -4.81 -5.84 21.02
C ASN A 112 -4.44 -5.12 19.71
N PRO A 113 -4.72 -5.74 18.53
CA PRO A 113 -4.26 -5.21 17.28
C PRO A 113 -5.01 -3.94 16.86
N LEU A 114 -4.31 -3.07 16.12
CA LEU A 114 -4.92 -1.97 15.37
C LEU A 114 -4.90 -2.34 13.89
N VAL A 115 -6.07 -2.53 13.31
CA VAL A 115 -6.23 -2.93 11.90
C VAL A 115 -6.96 -1.82 11.15
N MET A 116 -6.42 -1.41 10.01
CA MET A 116 -7.15 -0.55 9.07
C MET A 116 -7.80 -1.41 7.99
N VAL A 117 -9.09 -1.20 7.74
CA VAL A 117 -9.84 -1.90 6.69
C VAL A 117 -10.38 -0.89 5.69
N LEU A 118 -10.16 -1.15 4.41
CA LEU A 118 -10.58 -0.28 3.31
C LEU A 118 -11.44 -1.08 2.33
N GLU A 119 -12.71 -0.74 2.18
CA GLU A 119 -13.63 -1.37 1.24
C GLU A 119 -13.73 -0.55 -0.05
N GLY A 120 -13.44 -1.19 -1.20
CA GLY A 120 -13.69 -0.62 -2.52
C GLY A 120 -12.93 0.67 -2.85
N VAL A 121 -11.85 0.99 -2.13
CA VAL A 121 -11.08 2.23 -2.40
C VAL A 121 -10.34 2.11 -3.73
N GLU A 122 -10.70 2.99 -4.68
CA GLU A 122 -10.22 2.92 -6.06
C GLU A 122 -8.90 3.64 -6.31
N LYS A 123 -8.70 4.82 -5.69
CA LYS A 123 -7.58 5.71 -6.03
C LYS A 123 -6.27 5.21 -5.43
N PRO A 124 -5.26 4.86 -6.26
CA PRO A 124 -3.97 4.38 -5.76
C PRO A 124 -3.28 5.37 -4.81
N GLY A 125 -3.46 6.69 -5.06
CA GLY A 125 -2.94 7.74 -4.21
C GLY A 125 -3.52 7.75 -2.80
N ASN A 126 -4.83 7.52 -2.67
CA ASN A 126 -5.50 7.43 -1.38
C ASN A 126 -5.06 6.18 -0.62
N LEU A 127 -5.03 5.02 -1.29
CA LEU A 127 -4.52 3.78 -0.70
C LEU A 127 -3.09 3.94 -0.19
N GLY A 128 -2.20 4.52 -1.01
CA GLY A 128 -0.82 4.76 -0.62
C GLY A 128 -0.70 5.70 0.58
N ALA A 129 -1.49 6.76 0.63
CA ALA A 129 -1.51 7.69 1.76
C ALA A 129 -2.05 7.03 3.05
N VAL A 130 -3.06 6.15 2.95
CA VAL A 130 -3.54 5.37 4.10
C VAL A 130 -2.47 4.41 4.60
N LEU A 131 -1.80 3.67 3.71
CA LEU A 131 -0.70 2.77 4.08
C LEU A 131 0.42 3.51 4.82
N ARG A 132 0.78 4.71 4.34
CA ARG A 132 1.77 5.56 5.02
C ARG A 132 1.30 6.00 6.41
N SER A 133 0.02 6.32 6.58
CA SER A 133 -0.55 6.68 7.88
C SER A 133 -0.63 5.47 8.81
N ALA A 134 -0.95 4.30 8.29
CA ALA A 134 -0.99 3.04 9.03
C ALA A 134 0.40 2.64 9.55
N ASP A 135 1.43 2.75 8.70
CA ASP A 135 2.83 2.55 9.09
C ASP A 135 3.22 3.51 10.23
N ALA A 136 2.97 4.80 10.05
CA ALA A 136 3.30 5.83 11.04
C ALA A 136 2.56 5.65 12.38
N ALA A 137 1.33 5.12 12.36
CA ALA A 137 0.52 4.82 13.53
C ALA A 137 0.87 3.46 14.17
N GLY A 138 1.75 2.67 13.57
CA GLY A 138 2.10 1.33 14.04
C GLY A 138 0.93 0.33 13.96
N ALA A 139 0.07 0.48 12.94
CA ALA A 139 -1.00 -0.47 12.68
C ALA A 139 -0.42 -1.87 12.40
N ASP A 140 -1.09 -2.90 12.92
CA ASP A 140 -0.64 -4.29 12.79
C ASP A 140 -0.90 -4.87 11.40
N ALA A 141 -1.94 -4.37 10.71
CA ALA A 141 -2.27 -4.76 9.34
C ALA A 141 -3.16 -3.72 8.65
N VAL A 142 -3.14 -3.76 7.31
CA VAL A 142 -4.13 -3.11 6.45
C VAL A 142 -4.82 -4.20 5.61
N ILE A 143 -6.15 -4.26 5.68
CA ILE A 143 -6.97 -5.17 4.89
C ILE A 143 -7.70 -4.36 3.82
N ILE A 144 -7.49 -4.70 2.56
CA ILE A 144 -8.14 -4.06 1.41
C ILE A 144 -9.21 -5.02 0.90
N CYS A 145 -10.46 -4.69 1.16
CA CYS A 145 -11.60 -5.49 0.77
C CYS A 145 -12.10 -5.10 -0.61
N ASP A 146 -12.41 -6.12 -1.42
CA ASP A 146 -12.95 -5.98 -2.78
C ASP A 146 -12.12 -4.99 -3.62
N PRO A 147 -10.80 -5.24 -3.77
CA PRO A 147 -9.85 -4.28 -4.29
C PRO A 147 -10.15 -3.92 -5.75
N LEU A 148 -10.33 -2.64 -6.03
CA LEU A 148 -10.51 -2.08 -7.37
C LEU A 148 -9.18 -1.62 -7.98
N THR A 149 -8.14 -1.53 -7.15
CA THR A 149 -6.78 -1.16 -7.54
C THR A 149 -5.80 -2.29 -7.25
N ASP A 150 -4.81 -2.44 -8.12
CA ASP A 150 -3.70 -3.37 -7.92
C ASP A 150 -2.76 -2.86 -6.81
N LEU A 151 -2.47 -3.72 -5.84
CA LEU A 151 -1.58 -3.42 -4.70
C LEU A 151 -0.20 -2.93 -5.15
N TYR A 152 0.33 -3.49 -6.23
CA TYR A 152 1.63 -3.12 -6.80
C TYR A 152 1.53 -2.11 -7.95
N ASN A 153 0.49 -1.28 -7.95
CA ASN A 153 0.39 -0.14 -8.83
C ASN A 153 1.52 0.86 -8.53
N PRO A 154 2.31 1.33 -9.51
CA PRO A 154 3.42 2.27 -9.27
C PRO A 154 3.01 3.56 -8.55
N ASN A 155 1.79 4.07 -8.81
CA ASN A 155 1.27 5.23 -8.10
C ASN A 155 1.01 4.94 -6.62
N LEU A 156 0.56 3.72 -6.28
CA LEU A 156 0.33 3.30 -4.90
C LEU A 156 1.66 3.16 -4.16
N ILE A 157 2.63 2.44 -4.73
CA ILE A 157 3.97 2.27 -4.14
C ILE A 157 4.59 3.63 -3.84
N ARG A 158 4.54 4.53 -4.78
CA ARG A 158 5.07 5.89 -4.65
C ARG A 158 4.32 6.73 -3.61
N ALA A 159 2.99 6.73 -3.63
CA ALA A 159 2.19 7.49 -2.68
C ALA A 159 2.38 6.99 -1.25
N SER A 160 2.65 5.70 -1.08
CA SER A 160 2.97 5.10 0.23
C SER A 160 4.42 5.36 0.67
N ILE A 161 5.30 5.85 -0.22
CA ILE A 161 6.74 5.99 0.06
C ILE A 161 7.37 4.66 0.52
N GLY A 162 6.88 3.55 -0.02
CA GLY A 162 7.30 2.20 0.35
C GLY A 162 6.58 1.58 1.56
N ALA A 163 5.63 2.27 2.21
CA ALA A 163 4.87 1.70 3.32
C ALA A 163 4.06 0.45 2.92
N VAL A 164 3.76 0.27 1.65
CA VAL A 164 3.17 -0.97 1.12
C VAL A 164 4.06 -2.22 1.37
N PHE A 165 5.33 -2.03 1.64
CA PHE A 165 6.29 -3.10 1.95
C PHE A 165 6.52 -3.27 3.46
N THR A 166 6.27 -2.25 4.28
CA THR A 166 6.57 -2.26 5.72
C THR A 166 5.37 -2.65 6.57
N VAL A 167 4.15 -2.33 6.12
CA VAL A 167 2.91 -2.74 6.79
C VAL A 167 2.40 -4.04 6.15
N PRO A 168 1.98 -5.06 6.92
CA PRO A 168 1.31 -6.23 6.38
C PRO A 168 0.01 -5.83 5.67
N VAL A 169 -0.09 -6.12 4.36
CA VAL A 169 -1.27 -5.80 3.55
C VAL A 169 -1.89 -7.07 3.00
N VAL A 170 -3.19 -7.24 3.23
CA VAL A 170 -3.98 -8.36 2.69
C VAL A 170 -5.08 -7.82 1.80
N CYS A 171 -5.31 -8.48 0.66
CA CYS A 171 -6.44 -8.23 -0.22
C CYS A 171 -7.39 -9.45 -0.15
N CYS A 172 -8.67 -9.23 0.21
CA CYS A 172 -9.66 -10.30 0.33
C CYS A 172 -11.08 -9.78 0.04
N SER A 173 -12.10 -10.62 0.20
CA SER A 173 -13.50 -10.18 0.20
C SER A 173 -13.88 -9.51 1.53
N SER A 174 -14.93 -8.69 1.52
CA SER A 174 -15.49 -8.11 2.75
C SER A 174 -15.96 -9.18 3.72
N GLU A 175 -16.58 -10.25 3.21
CA GLU A 175 -17.09 -11.37 4.01
C GLU A 175 -15.95 -12.11 4.73
N ASP A 176 -14.84 -12.40 4.04
CA ASP A 176 -13.68 -13.07 4.63
C ASP A 176 -13.03 -12.20 5.71
N ALA A 177 -12.90 -10.89 5.46
CA ALA A 177 -12.37 -9.94 6.45
C ALA A 177 -13.24 -9.88 7.71
N ILE A 178 -14.56 -9.80 7.57
CA ILE A 178 -15.51 -9.78 8.68
C ILE A 178 -15.41 -11.07 9.49
N ALA A 179 -15.40 -12.23 8.82
CA ALA A 179 -15.27 -13.53 9.49
C ALA A 179 -13.96 -13.62 10.27
N PHE A 180 -12.86 -13.19 9.68
CA PHE A 180 -11.53 -13.16 10.30
C PHE A 180 -11.50 -12.27 11.55
N LEU A 181 -12.02 -11.03 11.47
CA LEU A 181 -12.03 -10.08 12.58
C LEU A 181 -12.89 -10.60 13.74
N LYS A 182 -14.09 -11.10 13.45
CA LYS A 182 -14.99 -11.65 14.46
C LYS A 182 -14.42 -12.89 15.15
N ALA A 183 -13.82 -13.80 14.40
CA ALA A 183 -13.19 -15.01 14.95
C ALA A 183 -12.04 -14.69 15.93
N ARG A 184 -11.42 -13.52 15.81
CA ARG A 184 -10.35 -13.05 16.69
C ARG A 184 -10.81 -12.07 17.78
N GLY A 185 -12.10 -11.80 17.88
CA GLY A 185 -12.67 -10.85 18.85
C GLY A 185 -12.21 -9.41 18.62
N ILE A 186 -11.82 -9.06 17.39
CA ILE A 186 -11.42 -7.69 17.01
C ILE A 186 -12.68 -6.88 16.76
N ARG A 187 -12.85 -5.78 17.49
CA ARG A 187 -14.01 -4.89 17.35
C ARG A 187 -14.00 -4.19 16.00
N ILE A 188 -15.15 -4.18 15.33
CA ILE A 188 -15.35 -3.57 14.02
C ILE A 188 -15.99 -2.19 14.21
N LEU A 189 -15.23 -1.12 13.97
CA LEU A 189 -15.68 0.26 14.02
C LEU A 189 -15.79 0.81 12.61
N THR A 190 -17.01 1.06 12.13
CA THR A 190 -17.22 1.58 10.77
C THR A 190 -17.34 3.11 10.77
N ALA A 191 -16.56 3.76 9.92
CA ALA A 191 -16.60 5.20 9.72
C ALA A 191 -17.74 5.55 8.73
N GLN A 192 -18.81 6.15 9.24
CA GLN A 192 -19.98 6.54 8.46
C GLN A 192 -20.73 7.71 9.11
N LEU A 193 -21.70 8.31 8.40
CA LEU A 193 -22.43 9.48 8.93
C LEU A 193 -23.67 9.10 9.75
N GLN A 194 -24.34 8.02 9.37
CA GLN A 194 -25.64 7.65 9.95
C GLN A 194 -25.45 6.76 11.20
N ASP A 195 -26.28 7.00 12.22
CA ASP A 195 -26.33 6.21 13.45
C ASP A 195 -24.96 6.11 14.17
N SER A 196 -24.16 7.16 14.09
CA SER A 196 -22.77 7.17 14.53
C SER A 196 -22.54 8.08 15.73
N SER A 197 -21.63 7.66 16.60
CA SER A 197 -21.09 8.48 17.68
C SER A 197 -19.81 9.20 17.25
N PRO A 198 -19.46 10.34 17.85
CA PRO A 198 -18.14 10.95 17.64
C PRO A 198 -17.03 9.94 17.93
N TYR A 199 -16.04 9.86 17.05
CA TYR A 199 -14.96 8.84 17.10
C TYR A 199 -14.19 8.83 18.43
N TYR A 200 -14.07 9.98 19.06
CA TYR A 200 -13.39 10.15 20.35
C TYR A 200 -14.19 9.70 21.58
N ASP A 201 -15.49 9.41 21.42
CA ASP A 201 -16.36 8.88 22.49
C ASP A 201 -16.41 7.34 22.48
N VAL A 202 -15.72 6.70 21.53
CA VAL A 202 -15.69 5.24 21.39
C VAL A 202 -14.35 4.69 21.83
N ASP A 203 -14.36 3.68 22.71
CA ASP A 203 -13.14 3.01 23.19
C ASP A 203 -12.43 2.24 22.06
N MET A 204 -11.16 2.54 21.85
CA MET A 204 -10.25 1.92 20.88
C MET A 204 -9.03 1.26 21.54
N THR A 205 -9.06 1.03 22.85
CA THR A 205 -7.92 0.45 23.60
C THR A 205 -7.75 -1.04 23.39
N CYS A 206 -8.83 -1.77 23.11
CA CYS A 206 -8.79 -3.20 22.76
C CYS A 206 -8.46 -3.43 21.27
N GLY A 207 -8.42 -4.70 20.85
CA GLY A 207 -8.29 -5.08 19.44
C GLY A 207 -9.36 -4.39 18.58
N THR A 208 -8.96 -3.54 17.64
CA THR A 208 -9.85 -2.64 16.90
C THR A 208 -9.54 -2.66 15.42
N ALA A 209 -10.57 -2.84 14.60
CA ALA A 209 -10.56 -2.64 13.16
C ALA A 209 -11.32 -1.35 12.81
N LEU A 210 -10.62 -0.38 12.22
CA LEU A 210 -11.20 0.85 11.69
C LEU A 210 -11.56 0.62 10.22
N VAL A 211 -12.86 0.65 9.91
CA VAL A 211 -13.36 0.28 8.58
C VAL A 211 -13.85 1.51 7.84
N MET A 212 -13.36 1.71 6.63
CA MET A 212 -13.69 2.85 5.79
C MET A 212 -14.07 2.39 4.38
N GLY A 213 -15.11 2.99 3.83
CA GLY A 213 -15.59 2.74 2.48
C GLY A 213 -15.10 3.75 1.45
N THR A 214 -15.74 3.72 0.30
CA THR A 214 -15.46 4.66 -0.81
C THR A 214 -15.90 6.08 -0.46
N GLU A 215 -15.27 7.07 -1.11
CA GLU A 215 -15.67 8.48 -0.97
C GLU A 215 -17.08 8.76 -1.53
N ALA A 216 -17.54 7.97 -2.50
CA ALA A 216 -18.78 8.22 -3.22
C ALA A 216 -20.00 7.56 -2.56
N THR A 217 -19.89 6.32 -2.10
CA THR A 217 -21.02 5.50 -1.63
C THR A 217 -20.87 5.05 -0.18
N GLY A 218 -19.72 5.32 0.43
CA GLY A 218 -19.40 4.83 1.78
C GLY A 218 -19.24 3.31 1.82
N LEU A 219 -19.59 2.72 2.94
CA LEU A 219 -19.55 1.28 3.20
C LEU A 219 -20.79 0.56 2.70
N THR A 220 -20.61 -0.67 2.21
CA THR A 220 -21.73 -1.54 1.87
C THR A 220 -22.51 -1.99 3.12
N PRO A 221 -23.77 -2.45 2.96
CA PRO A 221 -24.58 -2.90 4.09
C PRO A 221 -23.96 -4.03 4.92
N VAL A 222 -23.12 -4.88 4.31
CA VAL A 222 -22.48 -6.01 5.02
C VAL A 222 -21.60 -5.52 6.18
N TRP A 223 -20.86 -4.45 5.98
CA TRP A 223 -20.03 -3.83 7.01
C TRP A 223 -20.86 -3.15 8.09
N ARG A 224 -21.93 -2.46 7.70
CA ARG A 224 -22.85 -1.80 8.64
C ARG A 224 -23.52 -2.78 9.59
N ILE A 225 -23.91 -3.95 9.07
CA ILE A 225 -24.53 -5.02 9.87
C ILE A 225 -23.49 -5.72 10.77
N ALA A 226 -22.26 -5.86 10.29
CA ALA A 226 -21.20 -6.54 11.01
C ALA A 226 -20.57 -5.72 12.13
N ALA A 227 -20.71 -4.37 12.07
CA ALA A 227 -20.06 -3.44 12.98
C ALA A 227 -20.52 -3.58 14.44
N ASP A 228 -19.58 -3.42 15.37
CA ASP A 228 -19.85 -3.31 16.80
C ASP A 228 -20.23 -1.89 17.19
N ALA A 229 -19.73 -0.88 16.44
CA ALA A 229 -20.14 0.51 16.57
C ALA A 229 -19.90 1.28 15.27
N HIS A 230 -20.65 2.38 15.11
CA HIS A 230 -20.47 3.33 14.03
C HIS A 230 -19.87 4.63 14.58
N ILE A 231 -18.86 5.14 13.90
CA ILE A 231 -18.12 6.33 14.31
C ILE A 231 -18.11 7.39 13.21
N LEU A 232 -18.10 8.65 13.60
CA LEU A 232 -17.97 9.76 12.68
C LEU A 232 -16.91 10.76 13.15
N ILE A 233 -16.32 11.45 12.18
CA ILE A 233 -15.51 12.65 12.43
C ILE A 233 -16.47 13.84 12.30
N PRO A 234 -16.70 14.63 13.38
CA PRO A 234 -17.61 15.77 13.33
C PRO A 234 -17.15 16.80 12.30
N MET A 235 -18.04 17.16 11.40
CA MET A 235 -17.79 18.19 10.37
C MET A 235 -18.44 19.49 10.81
N LEU A 236 -17.63 20.52 11.13
CA LEU A 236 -18.12 21.81 11.64
C LEU A 236 -18.34 22.84 10.53
N GLY A 237 -17.98 22.51 9.30
CA GLY A 237 -18.10 23.36 8.13
C GLY A 237 -19.33 23.06 7.28
N ARG A 238 -19.24 23.35 5.99
CA ARG A 238 -20.33 23.13 5.01
C ARG A 238 -20.19 21.78 4.27
N LEU A 239 -19.01 21.18 4.30
CA LEU A 239 -18.77 19.90 3.66
C LEU A 239 -19.13 18.78 4.63
N ASP A 240 -19.56 17.64 4.10
CA ASP A 240 -20.03 16.47 4.83
C ASP A 240 -18.94 15.40 5.06
N SER A 241 -17.81 15.54 4.39
CA SER A 241 -16.74 14.53 4.43
C SER A 241 -15.36 15.12 4.23
N LEU A 242 -14.35 14.36 4.68
CA LEU A 242 -12.93 14.56 4.38
C LEU A 242 -12.47 13.53 3.35
N ASN A 243 -11.31 13.78 2.75
CA ASN A 243 -10.62 12.76 1.95
C ASN A 243 -10.37 11.50 2.80
N VAL A 244 -10.56 10.32 2.23
CA VAL A 244 -10.48 9.03 2.95
C VAL A 244 -9.14 8.84 3.67
N SER A 245 -8.02 9.27 3.09
CA SER A 245 -6.71 9.13 3.72
C SER A 245 -6.51 10.09 4.91
N VAL A 246 -7.13 11.25 4.87
CA VAL A 246 -7.15 12.20 6.01
C VAL A 246 -7.99 11.63 7.14
N SER A 247 -9.18 11.13 6.84
CA SER A 247 -10.05 10.48 7.83
C SER A 247 -9.36 9.27 8.47
N ALA A 248 -8.70 8.43 7.66
CA ALA A 248 -7.93 7.29 8.16
C ALA A 248 -6.83 7.72 9.13
N ALA A 249 -6.09 8.79 8.83
CA ALA A 249 -5.04 9.30 9.71
C ALA A 249 -5.61 9.79 11.05
N ILE A 250 -6.73 10.53 11.03
CA ILE A 250 -7.40 11.01 12.25
C ILE A 250 -7.81 9.83 13.14
N LEU A 251 -8.48 8.84 12.57
CA LEU A 251 -8.98 7.67 13.32
C LEU A 251 -7.84 6.79 13.85
N LEU A 252 -6.80 6.54 13.05
CA LEU A 252 -5.62 5.80 13.47
C LEU A 252 -4.92 6.48 14.64
N TYR A 253 -4.71 7.79 14.57
CA TYR A 253 -4.02 8.52 15.64
C TYR A 253 -4.89 8.73 16.89
N GLU A 254 -6.20 8.71 16.78
CA GLU A 254 -7.06 8.60 17.95
C GLU A 254 -6.89 7.25 18.66
N ALA A 255 -6.87 6.15 17.90
CA ALA A 255 -6.58 4.85 18.49
C ALA A 255 -5.19 4.81 19.16
N VAL A 256 -4.17 5.42 18.54
CA VAL A 256 -2.83 5.56 19.14
C VAL A 256 -2.89 6.37 20.45
N ARG A 257 -3.59 7.52 20.44
CA ARG A 257 -3.75 8.37 21.63
C ARG A 257 -4.39 7.63 22.81
N GLN A 258 -5.41 6.82 22.53
CA GLN A 258 -6.11 6.07 23.57
C GLN A 258 -5.30 4.89 24.14
N ARG A 259 -4.30 4.40 23.38
CA ARG A 259 -3.46 3.24 23.74
C ARG A 259 -2.14 3.64 24.43
N GLN A 260 -1.87 4.94 24.57
CA GLN A 260 -0.75 5.49 25.34
C GLN A 260 -1.17 5.72 26.79
#